data_4e15339e51ee5a2ef24029f19d7480ca
#
_entry.id   4e15339e51ee5a2ef24029f19d7480ca
#
_cell.length_a   1.000
_cell.length_b   1.000
_cell.length_c   1.000
_cell.angle_alpha   90.00
_cell.angle_beta   90.00
_cell.angle_gamma   90.00
#
_symmetry.space_group_name_H-M   'P 1'
#
loop_
_entity.id
_entity.type
_entity.pdbx_description
1 polymer ?
#
loop_
_entity_poly.entity_id
_entity_poly.type
_entity_poly.pdbx_seq_one_letter_code
_entity_poly.pdbx_strand_id
1 'polypeptide(L)'
;MNIGFDAKRALNNSTGLGNYSRNLINGLLKHFPEHEYALYSPVVSDFYAESIDGHYKIILPQNTLHKTFGSWWRSYGMRHDINHERMNIYHGLSNEIPLGINRKRTKTVVTIH
;
A
#
# COMPACT_ATOMS: atom_id res chain seq x y z
N MET A 1 15.09 -2.36 -4.20
CA MET A 1 13.96 -3.30 -4.04
C MET A 1 12.65 -2.61 -4.34
N ASN A 2 11.65 -3.39 -4.70
CA ASN A 2 10.28 -2.90 -4.87
C ASN A 2 9.50 -3.19 -3.58
N ILE A 3 9.00 -2.13 -2.94
CA ILE A 3 8.30 -2.23 -1.66
C ILE A 3 6.89 -1.69 -1.83
N GLY A 4 5.89 -2.53 -1.55
CA GLY A 4 4.49 -2.16 -1.63
C GLY A 4 3.87 -2.00 -0.24
N PHE A 5 2.91 -1.08 -0.12
CA PHE A 5 2.17 -0.84 1.12
C PHE A 5 0.67 -0.90 0.87
N ASP A 6 -0.07 -1.49 1.81
CA ASP A 6 -1.50 -1.19 1.91
C ASP A 6 -1.63 0.23 2.45
N ALA A 7 -1.92 1.17 1.58
CA ALA A 7 -1.89 2.59 1.90
C ALA A 7 -3.27 3.23 2.04
N LYS A 8 -4.34 2.44 2.17
CA LYS A 8 -5.68 2.99 2.31
C LYS A 8 -5.76 3.99 3.47
N ARG A 9 -5.20 3.65 4.62
CA ARG A 9 -5.22 4.54 5.79
C ARG A 9 -4.33 5.75 5.59
N ALA A 10 -3.14 5.55 5.02
CA ALA A 10 -2.21 6.65 4.76
C ALA A 10 -2.82 7.70 3.82
N LEU A 11 -3.58 7.27 2.83
CA LEU A 11 -4.12 8.13 1.78
C LEU A 11 -5.54 8.65 2.06
N ASN A 12 -6.20 8.19 3.11
CA ASN A 12 -7.62 8.52 3.32
C ASN A 12 -8.04 8.72 4.78
N ASN A 13 -7.15 8.53 5.74
CA ASN A 13 -7.54 8.48 7.16
C ASN A 13 -6.85 9.57 7.97
N SER A 14 -7.63 10.33 8.76
CA SER A 14 -7.13 11.43 9.59
C SER A 14 -6.81 11.02 11.03
N THR A 15 -7.10 9.77 11.41
CA THR A 15 -6.88 9.28 12.78
C THR A 15 -5.44 8.80 12.99
N GLY A 16 -5.15 8.22 14.15
CA GLY A 16 -3.84 7.70 14.49
C GLY A 16 -3.31 6.65 13.53
N LEU A 17 -4.18 5.81 12.97
CA LEU A 17 -3.77 4.80 11.98
C LEU A 17 -3.23 5.45 10.71
N GLY A 18 -3.91 6.49 10.23
CA GLY A 18 -3.46 7.24 9.05
C GLY A 18 -2.16 8.00 9.33
N ASN A 19 -2.07 8.65 10.47
CA ASN A 19 -0.88 9.39 10.86
C ASN A 19 0.34 8.47 11.00
N TYR A 20 0.17 7.31 11.65
CA TYR A 20 1.22 6.31 11.76
C TYR A 20 1.70 5.85 10.39
N SER A 21 0.76 5.53 9.51
CA SER A 21 1.07 5.02 8.18
C SER A 21 1.84 6.05 7.33
N ARG A 22 1.39 7.31 7.34
CA ARG A 22 2.07 8.39 6.61
C ARG A 22 3.47 8.64 7.16
N ASN A 23 3.62 8.64 8.48
CA ASN A 23 4.92 8.86 9.11
C ASN A 23 5.90 7.74 8.77
N LEU A 24 5.44 6.50 8.77
CA LEU A 24 6.28 5.37 8.40
C LEU A 24 6.73 5.46 6.94
N ILE A 25 5.80 5.72 6.03
CA ILE A 25 6.11 5.84 4.61
C ILE A 25 7.06 7.01 4.37
N ASN A 26 6.78 8.17 4.94
CA ASN A 26 7.66 9.34 4.80
C ASN A 26 9.06 9.06 5.34
N GLY A 27 9.16 8.36 6.45
CA GLY A 27 10.45 7.97 7.01
C GLY A 27 11.27 7.11 6.06
N LEU A 28 10.62 6.12 5.44
CA LEU A 28 11.29 5.24 4.49
C LEU A 28 11.69 5.99 3.21
N LEU A 29 10.82 6.84 2.68
CA LEU A 29 11.13 7.64 1.50
C LEU A 29 12.30 8.59 1.74
N LYS A 30 12.38 9.15 2.95
CA LYS A 30 13.45 10.08 3.31
C LYS A 30 14.78 9.38 3.53
N HIS A 31 14.78 8.28 4.27
CA HIS A 31 16.01 7.62 4.70
C HIS A 31 16.50 6.53 3.75
N PHE A 32 15.61 5.96 2.94
CA PHE A 32 15.94 4.88 2.01
C PHE A 32 15.36 5.17 0.61
N PRO A 33 15.76 6.30 -0.01
CA PRO A 33 15.19 6.71 -1.29
C PRO A 33 15.62 5.85 -2.49
N GLU A 34 16.57 4.95 -2.30
CA GLU A 34 17.08 4.08 -3.37
C GLU A 34 16.10 2.97 -3.76
N HIS A 35 15.08 2.71 -2.96
CA HIS A 35 14.08 1.69 -3.26
C HIS A 35 12.90 2.27 -4.05
N GLU A 36 12.20 1.40 -4.79
CA GLU A 36 10.98 1.75 -5.48
C GLU A 36 9.79 1.49 -4.55
N TYR A 37 8.93 2.48 -4.38
CA TYR A 37 7.79 2.39 -3.45
C TYR A 37 6.46 2.46 -4.21
N ALA A 38 5.54 1.57 -3.84
CA ALA A 38 4.19 1.52 -4.41
C ALA A 38 3.14 1.54 -3.29
N LEU A 39 2.19 2.44 -3.41
CA LEU A 39 1.10 2.61 -2.44
C LEU A 39 -0.18 2.08 -3.05
N TYR A 40 -0.69 0.99 -2.50
CA TYR A 40 -1.92 0.35 -2.97
C TYR A 40 -3.12 0.89 -2.19
N SER A 41 -4.10 1.44 -2.88
CA SER A 41 -5.31 1.96 -2.25
C SER A 41 -6.50 1.87 -3.21
N PRO A 42 -7.71 1.55 -2.71
CA PRO A 42 -8.91 1.58 -3.56
C PRO A 42 -9.34 2.99 -3.94
N VAL A 43 -9.02 3.98 -3.09
CA VAL A 43 -9.33 5.39 -3.32
C VAL A 43 -8.19 6.25 -2.80
N VAL A 44 -8.09 7.49 -3.27
CA VAL A 44 -7.04 8.43 -2.85
C VAL A 44 -7.67 9.79 -2.57
N SER A 45 -7.35 10.35 -1.41
CA SER A 45 -7.62 11.76 -1.11
C SER A 45 -6.36 12.57 -1.40
N ASP A 46 -6.45 13.54 -2.30
CA ASP A 46 -5.31 14.39 -2.66
C ASP A 46 -4.73 15.12 -1.46
N PHE A 47 -5.59 15.51 -0.52
CA PHE A 47 -5.16 16.17 0.71
C PHE A 47 -4.12 15.35 1.48
N TYR A 48 -4.37 14.04 1.63
CA TYR A 48 -3.44 13.17 2.35
C TYR A 48 -2.26 12.73 1.48
N ALA A 49 -2.49 12.55 0.19
CA ALA A 49 -1.41 12.18 -0.73
C ALA A 49 -0.33 13.26 -0.78
N GLU A 50 -0.71 14.53 -0.72
CA GLU A 50 0.23 15.65 -0.71
C GLU A 50 1.12 15.68 0.54
N SER A 51 0.69 15.04 1.62
CA SER A 51 1.49 14.95 2.85
C SER A 51 2.58 13.90 2.79
N ILE A 52 2.57 13.04 1.77
CA ILE A 52 3.60 12.03 1.55
C ILE A 52 4.60 12.60 0.55
N ASP A 53 5.81 12.85 1.03
CA ASP A 53 6.85 13.54 0.28
C ASP A 53 7.93 12.56 -0.17
N GLY A 54 8.22 12.54 -1.47
CA GLY A 54 9.23 11.68 -2.04
C GLY A 54 8.79 11.05 -3.35
N HIS A 55 9.56 10.07 -3.81
CA HIS A 55 9.30 9.40 -5.07
C HIS A 55 8.58 8.05 -4.82
N TYR A 56 7.33 7.97 -5.25
CA TYR A 56 6.51 6.78 -5.12
C TYR A 56 5.46 6.75 -6.22
N LYS A 57 4.84 5.58 -6.41
CA LYS A 57 3.68 5.46 -7.30
C LYS A 57 2.46 4.99 -6.52
N ILE A 58 1.28 5.38 -6.99
CA ILE A 58 0.01 4.96 -6.41
C ILE A 58 -0.63 3.95 -7.36
N ILE A 59 -1.04 2.82 -6.83
CA ILE A 59 -1.69 1.76 -7.60
C ILE A 59 -3.15 1.65 -7.15
N LEU A 60 -4.06 1.95 -8.09
CA LEU A 60 -5.50 1.89 -7.88
C LEU A 60 -6.07 0.64 -8.55
N PRO A 61 -7.24 0.16 -8.11
CA PRO A 61 -7.92 -0.91 -8.81
C PRO A 61 -8.22 -0.51 -10.25
N GLN A 62 -7.83 -1.36 -11.20
CA GLN A 62 -8.08 -1.10 -12.62
C GLN A 62 -9.43 -1.63 -13.07
N ASN A 63 -9.97 -2.63 -12.37
CA ASN A 63 -11.25 -3.22 -12.67
C ASN A 63 -12.36 -2.42 -11.97
N THR A 64 -13.44 -2.09 -12.70
CA THR A 64 -14.57 -1.33 -12.15
C THR A 64 -15.20 -2.05 -10.96
N LEU A 65 -15.28 -3.38 -10.99
CA LEU A 65 -15.78 -4.17 -9.87
C LEU A 65 -14.92 -3.96 -8.62
N HIS A 66 -13.60 -3.95 -8.76
CA HIS A 66 -12.70 -3.72 -7.65
C HIS A 66 -12.83 -2.30 -7.10
N LYS A 67 -13.06 -1.31 -7.95
CA LYS A 67 -13.30 0.07 -7.51
C LYS A 67 -14.58 0.18 -6.69
N THR A 68 -15.63 -0.55 -7.09
CA THR A 68 -16.91 -0.55 -6.38
C THR A 68 -16.83 -1.27 -5.05
N PHE A 69 -16.05 -2.36 -5.00
CA PHE A 69 -15.90 -3.18 -3.80
C PHE A 69 -14.46 -3.15 -3.30
N GLY A 70 -14.03 -1.98 -2.80
CA GLY A 70 -12.66 -1.74 -2.38
C GLY A 70 -12.11 -2.74 -1.36
N SER A 71 -12.93 -3.16 -0.38
CA SER A 71 -12.50 -4.15 0.62
C SER A 71 -12.23 -5.51 -0.02
N TRP A 72 -13.05 -5.90 -0.99
CA TRP A 72 -12.87 -7.14 -1.73
C TRP A 72 -11.58 -7.10 -2.56
N TRP A 73 -11.30 -5.96 -3.21
CA TRP A 73 -10.05 -5.78 -3.95
C TRP A 73 -8.84 -5.90 -3.02
N ARG A 74 -8.89 -5.30 -1.83
CA ARG A 74 -7.79 -5.40 -0.87
C ARG A 74 -7.55 -6.84 -0.40
N SER A 75 -8.60 -7.66 -0.32
CA SER A 75 -8.47 -9.04 0.14
C SER A 75 -8.09 -10.01 -0.97
N TYR A 76 -8.59 -9.81 -2.18
CA TYR A 76 -8.45 -10.78 -3.28
C TYR A 76 -7.84 -10.20 -4.54
N GLY A 77 -8.30 -9.05 -4.99
CA GLY A 77 -7.85 -8.46 -6.24
C GLY A 77 -6.43 -7.90 -6.18
N MET A 78 -6.06 -7.34 -5.04
CA MET A 78 -4.75 -6.72 -4.85
C MET A 78 -3.61 -7.73 -5.00
N ARG A 79 -3.82 -8.99 -4.66
CA ARG A 79 -2.81 -10.03 -4.82
C ARG A 79 -2.29 -10.12 -6.27
N HIS A 80 -3.20 -9.95 -7.23
CA HIS A 80 -2.84 -9.98 -8.64
C HIS A 80 -1.94 -8.79 -9.00
N ASP A 81 -2.31 -7.60 -8.55
CA ASP A 81 -1.52 -6.39 -8.80
C ASP A 81 -0.14 -6.48 -8.15
N ILE A 82 -0.07 -6.97 -6.91
CA ILE A 82 1.20 -7.13 -6.19
C ILE A 82 2.09 -8.14 -6.90
N ASN A 83 1.54 -9.28 -7.32
CA ASN A 83 2.31 -10.32 -8.01
C ASN A 83 2.76 -9.83 -9.38
N HIS A 84 1.91 -9.11 -10.10
CA HIS A 84 2.24 -8.54 -11.41
C HIS A 84 3.36 -7.51 -11.32
N GLU A 85 3.30 -6.61 -10.33
CA GLU A 85 4.30 -5.56 -10.11
C GLU A 85 5.61 -6.10 -9.50
N ARG A 86 5.65 -7.37 -9.15
CA ARG A 86 6.85 -8.05 -8.63
C ARG A 86 7.44 -7.38 -7.40
N MET A 87 6.60 -7.15 -6.40
CA MET A 87 7.04 -6.58 -5.13
C MET A 87 7.98 -7.55 -4.39
N ASN A 88 9.08 -7.03 -3.87
CA ASN A 88 9.98 -7.79 -3.02
C ASN A 88 9.44 -7.88 -1.59
N ILE A 89 8.85 -6.78 -1.10
CA ILE A 89 8.23 -6.69 0.21
C ILE A 89 6.86 -6.07 0.06
N TYR A 90 5.86 -6.62 0.73
CA TYR A 90 4.54 -6.00 0.88
C TYR A 90 4.24 -5.82 2.37
N HIS A 91 3.93 -4.59 2.76
CA HIS A 91 3.65 -4.23 4.16
C HIS A 91 2.18 -3.85 4.32
N GLY A 92 1.43 -4.70 5.03
CA GLY A 92 0.05 -4.42 5.41
C GLY A 92 0.01 -3.53 6.65
N LEU A 93 -0.31 -2.26 6.44
CA LEU A 93 -0.29 -1.25 7.52
C LEU A 93 -1.54 -1.24 8.37
N SER A 94 -2.56 -2.01 8.03
CA SER A 94 -3.88 -1.99 8.68
C SER A 94 -4.34 -3.39 9.09
N ASN A 95 -3.46 -4.16 9.70
CA ASN A 95 -3.72 -5.51 10.20
C ASN A 95 -4.03 -6.55 9.12
N GLU A 96 -3.89 -6.21 7.84
CA GLU A 96 -4.30 -7.09 6.75
C GLU A 96 -3.21 -7.29 5.70
N ILE A 97 -3.19 -8.51 5.15
CA ILE A 97 -2.40 -8.85 3.98
C ILE A 97 -3.34 -9.55 3.00
N PRO A 98 -3.33 -9.19 1.70
CA PRO A 98 -4.17 -9.85 0.71
C PRO A 98 -3.88 -11.35 0.65
N LEU A 99 -4.94 -12.14 0.46
CA LEU A 99 -4.81 -13.58 0.29
C LEU A 99 -4.17 -13.89 -1.06
N GLY A 100 -3.33 -14.93 -1.10
CA GLY A 100 -2.78 -15.44 -2.35
C GLY A 100 -1.57 -14.70 -2.90
N ILE A 101 -0.92 -13.85 -2.09
CA ILE A 101 0.38 -13.29 -2.47
C ILE A 101 1.38 -14.43 -2.63
N ASN A 102 2.20 -14.39 -3.68
CA ASN A 102 3.26 -15.37 -3.91
C ASN A 102 4.39 -15.15 -2.89
N ARG A 103 4.35 -15.84 -1.78
CA ARG A 103 5.27 -15.66 -0.66
C ARG A 103 6.70 -16.13 -0.96
N LYS A 104 6.90 -16.89 -2.02
CA LYS A 104 8.25 -17.25 -2.47
C LYS A 104 8.95 -16.06 -3.10
N ARG A 105 8.17 -15.14 -3.68
CA ARG A 105 8.67 -13.97 -4.39
C ARG A 105 8.52 -12.69 -3.57
N THR A 106 7.44 -12.56 -2.81
CA THR A 106 7.14 -11.37 -2.02
C THR A 106 7.15 -11.70 -0.54
N LYS A 107 8.05 -11.09 0.22
CA LYS A 107 8.03 -11.15 1.68
C LYS A 107 6.93 -10.25 2.20
N THR A 108 6.24 -10.67 3.25
CA THR A 108 5.14 -9.91 3.80
C THR A 108 5.44 -9.46 5.22
N VAL A 109 5.04 -8.22 5.52
CA VAL A 109 5.11 -7.63 6.85
C VAL A 109 3.73 -7.10 7.17
N VAL A 110 3.28 -7.26 8.41
CA VAL A 110 1.99 -6.73 8.85
C VAL A 110 2.18 -5.94 10.14
N THR A 111 1.60 -4.74 10.18
CA THR A 111 1.54 -3.96 11.41
C THR A 111 0.19 -4.20 12.07
N ILE A 112 0.22 -4.66 13.32
CA ILE A 112 -0.97 -4.95 14.11
C ILE A 112 -1.12 -3.84 15.15
N HIS A 113 -2.27 -3.20 15.15
CA HIS A 113 -2.57 -2.11 16.07
C HIS A 113 -3.35 -2.56 17.29
#